data_5c7eca21a8b98ed1222b89ec34dd81af
#
_entry.id   5c7eca21a8b98ed1222b89ec34dd81af
#
_cell.length_a   1.000
_cell.length_b   1.000
_cell.length_c   1.000
_cell.angle_alpha   90.00
_cell.angle_beta   90.00
_cell.angle_gamma   90.00
#
_symmetry.space_group_name_H-M   'P 1'
#
loop_
_entity.id
_entity.type
_entity.pdbx_description
1 polymer ?
#
loop_
_entity_poly.entity_id
_entity_poly.type
_entity_poly.pdbx_seq_one_letter_code
_entity_poly.pdbx_strand_id
1 'polypeptide(L)'
;MNLIYKLFIKLIYFFFIIYFFVFCEDIKEKYHPELTYFSFPKEGILPYFKGEVMDPYWPETDKKLPDDLRKVPEFTLLTHENLTFNNQNLRDKYTLVVFFYAKCKGICPMITRNMLNFIPKIKDQTDLQIVSITVNPETDSVEVLKKFRNQYKIVQNNWVFLTGSKKTIYDLARNQFGADIKLISGKDNLNDFVHTENVYLIDKKNYLRGMYRAKGSGDLERLKIELNTLKEEDKKSAITSFNID
;
A
#
# COMPACT_ATOMS: atom_id res chain seq x y z
N MET A 1 51.08 46.74 10.55
CA MET A 1 49.93 46.13 9.83
C MET A 1 48.69 46.89 10.25
N ASN A 2 48.18 47.77 9.35
CA ASN A 2 47.25 48.86 9.65
C ASN A 2 45.90 48.36 10.22
N LEU A 3 45.41 49.08 11.23
CA LEU A 3 44.10 48.89 11.87
C LEU A 3 42.96 48.80 10.84
N ILE A 4 43.06 49.56 9.75
CA ILE A 4 42.12 49.55 8.60
C ILE A 4 42.10 48.18 7.93
N TYR A 5 43.22 47.49 7.76
CA TYR A 5 43.31 46.18 7.13
C TYR A 5 42.63 45.08 7.99
N LYS A 6 42.79 45.16 9.31
CA LYS A 6 42.12 44.27 10.27
C LYS A 6 40.60 44.46 10.28
N LEU A 7 40.14 45.71 10.12
CA LEU A 7 38.72 46.04 10.05
C LEU A 7 38.10 45.51 8.76
N PHE A 8 38.82 45.66 7.65
CA PHE A 8 38.37 45.18 6.33
C PHE A 8 38.22 43.63 6.27
N ILE A 9 39.17 42.91 6.86
CA ILE A 9 39.10 41.46 6.95
C ILE A 9 37.89 41.02 7.83
N LYS A 10 37.65 41.70 8.95
CA LYS A 10 36.47 41.40 9.80
C LYS A 10 35.16 41.66 9.07
N LEU A 11 35.10 42.72 8.25
CA LEU A 11 33.91 43.03 7.46
C LEU A 11 33.65 41.97 6.38
N ILE A 12 34.70 41.49 5.70
CA ILE A 12 34.59 40.39 4.71
C ILE A 12 34.11 39.10 5.36
N TYR A 13 34.65 38.74 6.54
CA TYR A 13 34.20 37.55 7.28
C TYR A 13 32.75 37.70 7.75
N PHE A 14 32.33 38.88 8.16
CA PHE A 14 30.94 39.15 8.56
C PHE A 14 29.97 39.02 7.39
N PHE A 15 30.31 39.54 6.22
CA PHE A 15 29.53 39.37 5.00
C PHE A 15 29.53 37.93 4.49
N PHE A 16 30.63 37.20 4.66
CA PHE A 16 30.70 35.77 4.28
C PHE A 16 29.83 34.91 5.20
N ILE A 17 29.76 35.21 6.49
CA ILE A 17 28.88 34.53 7.45
C ILE A 17 27.41 34.84 7.14
N ILE A 18 27.06 36.10 6.86
CA ILE A 18 25.70 36.49 6.48
C ILE A 18 25.30 35.80 5.15
N TYR A 19 26.18 35.75 4.17
CA TYR A 19 25.95 35.06 2.90
C TYR A 19 25.69 33.55 3.09
N PHE A 20 26.39 32.92 4.03
CA PHE A 20 26.20 31.52 4.37
C PHE A 20 24.86 31.28 5.09
N PHE A 21 24.40 32.22 5.92
CA PHE A 21 23.11 32.10 6.63
C PHE A 21 21.91 32.45 5.74
N VAL A 22 22.07 33.31 4.74
CA VAL A 22 21.00 33.67 3.80
C VAL A 22 20.79 32.60 2.72
N PHE A 23 21.82 31.78 2.45
CA PHE A 23 21.72 30.66 1.50
C PHE A 23 21.40 29.30 2.15
N CYS A 24 21.21 29.27 3.47
CA CYS A 24 20.55 28.13 4.12
C CYS A 24 19.02 28.36 4.02
N GLU A 25 18.49 28.48 2.82
CA GLU A 25 17.10 28.14 2.59
C GLU A 25 16.96 26.68 2.98
N ASP A 26 16.05 26.40 3.89
CA ASP A 26 15.56 25.05 4.15
C ASP A 26 15.42 24.35 2.80
N ILE A 27 16.28 23.41 2.52
CA ILE A 27 16.06 22.39 1.50
C ILE A 27 14.89 21.60 2.10
N LYS A 28 13.68 22.13 1.98
CA LYS A 28 12.48 21.31 1.97
C LYS A 28 12.79 20.29 0.89
N GLU A 29 13.04 19.08 1.35
CA GLU A 29 13.28 17.93 0.48
C GLU A 29 12.25 18.03 -0.64
N LYS A 30 12.73 18.46 -1.82
CA LYS A 30 11.86 18.67 -2.97
C LYS A 30 11.45 17.27 -3.33
N TYR A 31 10.24 16.89 -2.89
CA TYR A 31 9.62 15.63 -3.25
C TYR A 31 9.79 15.49 -4.75
N HIS A 32 10.62 14.52 -5.19
CA HIS A 32 10.86 14.28 -6.60
C HIS A 32 9.59 13.66 -7.17
N PRO A 33 8.81 14.38 -7.97
CA PRO A 33 7.57 13.87 -8.56
C PRO A 33 7.83 12.69 -9.50
N GLU A 34 9.07 12.50 -9.95
CA GLU A 34 9.48 11.43 -10.86
C GLU A 34 9.39 10.02 -10.25
N LEU A 35 9.25 9.90 -8.93
CA LEU A 35 9.36 8.58 -8.29
C LEU A 35 8.02 7.88 -8.10
N THR A 36 6.86 8.56 -8.11
CA THR A 36 5.60 7.86 -7.82
C THR A 36 4.29 8.48 -8.29
N TYR A 37 4.16 9.81 -8.53
CA TYR A 37 2.83 10.38 -8.75
C TYR A 37 2.85 11.58 -9.70
N PHE A 38 1.91 11.61 -10.66
CA PHE A 38 1.68 12.75 -11.54
C PHE A 38 0.96 13.93 -10.88
N SER A 39 0.55 13.80 -9.62
CA SER A 39 -0.18 14.82 -8.85
C SER A 39 0.56 15.14 -7.56
N PHE A 40 0.46 16.39 -7.09
CA PHE A 40 1.09 16.81 -5.82
C PHE A 40 0.34 16.19 -4.63
N PRO A 41 1.05 15.49 -3.72
CA PRO A 41 0.46 14.96 -2.50
C PRO A 41 -0.13 16.09 -1.64
N LYS A 42 -1.27 15.82 -1.02
CA LYS A 42 -1.84 16.67 0.04
C LYS A 42 -1.40 16.12 1.39
N GLU A 43 -0.88 16.99 2.24
CA GLU A 43 -0.45 16.61 3.57
C GLU A 43 -1.63 16.09 4.41
N GLY A 44 -1.43 14.98 5.08
CA GLY A 44 -2.42 14.38 5.99
C GLY A 44 -3.60 13.67 5.33
N ILE A 45 -3.57 13.49 3.99
CA ILE A 45 -4.61 12.80 3.22
C ILE A 45 -3.97 11.84 2.24
N LEU A 46 -4.43 10.58 2.22
CA LEU A 46 -3.99 9.61 1.24
C LEU A 46 -4.73 9.81 -0.10
N PRO A 47 -4.07 9.51 -1.23
CA PRO A 47 -4.74 9.51 -2.53
C PRO A 47 -5.77 8.39 -2.64
N TYR A 48 -6.72 8.59 -3.51
CA TYR A 48 -7.43 7.54 -4.23
C TYR A 48 -6.67 7.23 -5.52
N PHE A 49 -7.03 6.14 -6.19
CA PHE A 49 -6.47 5.79 -7.50
C PHE A 49 -7.58 5.68 -8.52
N LYS A 50 -7.33 6.15 -9.76
CA LYS A 50 -8.30 6.12 -10.85
C LYS A 50 -7.68 5.67 -12.17
N GLY A 51 -8.54 5.31 -13.10
CA GLY A 51 -8.15 4.92 -14.44
C GLY A 51 -7.33 3.63 -14.51
N GLU A 52 -6.93 3.22 -15.70
CA GLU A 52 -6.17 1.98 -15.93
C GLU A 52 -4.73 2.07 -15.46
N VAL A 53 -4.13 3.26 -15.54
CA VAL A 53 -2.73 3.53 -15.19
C VAL A 53 -2.52 3.84 -13.71
N MET A 54 -3.56 3.73 -12.89
CA MET A 54 -3.49 3.96 -11.44
C MET A 54 -3.08 5.38 -11.06
N ASP A 55 -3.67 6.39 -11.75
CA ASP A 55 -3.39 7.79 -11.42
C ASP A 55 -3.84 8.12 -10.00
N PRO A 56 -2.97 8.69 -9.17
CA PRO A 56 -3.36 9.15 -7.86
C PRO A 56 -4.25 10.39 -7.97
N TYR A 57 -5.30 10.41 -7.16
CA TYR A 57 -6.27 11.48 -7.10
C TYR A 57 -6.51 11.92 -5.66
N TRP A 58 -6.32 13.19 -5.36
CA TRP A 58 -6.67 13.80 -4.08
C TRP A 58 -7.98 14.57 -4.24
N PRO A 59 -9.05 14.21 -3.52
CA PRO A 59 -10.33 14.90 -3.63
C PRO A 59 -10.19 16.35 -3.16
N GLU A 60 -10.91 17.24 -3.82
CA GLU A 60 -11.13 18.58 -3.33
C GLU A 60 -12.22 18.52 -2.24
N THR A 61 -12.06 19.41 -1.23
CA THR A 61 -13.08 19.55 -0.18
C THR A 61 -14.44 19.84 -0.83
N ASP A 62 -15.49 19.16 -0.37
CA ASP A 62 -16.86 19.33 -0.80
C ASP A 62 -17.23 18.88 -2.23
N LYS A 63 -16.31 18.24 -2.95
CA LYS A 63 -16.64 17.63 -4.25
C LYS A 63 -16.96 16.14 -4.11
N LYS A 64 -18.00 15.70 -4.85
CA LYS A 64 -18.30 14.26 -4.99
C LYS A 64 -17.08 13.53 -5.56
N LEU A 65 -16.80 12.35 -5.00
CA LEU A 65 -15.74 11.48 -5.52
C LEU A 65 -16.07 11.04 -6.96
N PRO A 66 -15.08 11.02 -7.87
CA PRO A 66 -15.27 10.51 -9.23
C PRO A 66 -15.75 9.05 -9.25
N ASP A 67 -16.52 8.69 -10.26
CA ASP A 67 -17.06 7.33 -10.38
C ASP A 67 -16.02 6.31 -10.89
N ASP A 68 -14.90 6.78 -11.48
CA ASP A 68 -13.81 5.97 -12.02
C ASP A 68 -12.71 5.65 -11.00
N LEU A 69 -12.94 5.92 -9.71
CA LEU A 69 -12.01 5.54 -8.66
C LEU A 69 -11.93 4.02 -8.51
N ARG A 70 -10.72 3.53 -8.23
CA ARG A 70 -10.47 2.11 -7.97
C ARG A 70 -11.13 1.67 -6.66
N LYS A 71 -12.26 1.02 -6.81
CA LYS A 71 -13.05 0.46 -5.71
C LYS A 71 -13.24 -1.03 -5.93
N VAL A 72 -12.96 -1.84 -4.91
CA VAL A 72 -13.12 -3.30 -5.00
C VAL A 72 -14.56 -3.64 -5.39
N PRO A 73 -14.78 -4.30 -6.55
CA PRO A 73 -16.10 -4.68 -7.02
C PRO A 73 -16.69 -5.82 -6.20
N GLU A 74 -17.89 -6.23 -6.55
CA GLU A 74 -18.47 -7.45 -6.01
C GLU A 74 -17.68 -8.68 -6.49
N PHE A 75 -17.36 -9.55 -5.57
CA PHE A 75 -16.70 -10.82 -5.83
C PHE A 75 -17.12 -11.85 -4.79
N THR A 76 -16.91 -13.13 -5.11
CA THR A 76 -17.10 -14.24 -4.17
C THR A 76 -15.97 -15.23 -4.35
N LEU A 77 -15.26 -15.52 -3.25
CA LEU A 77 -14.16 -16.48 -3.14
C LEU A 77 -14.36 -17.35 -1.90
N LEU A 78 -13.50 -18.34 -1.71
CA LEU A 78 -13.49 -19.23 -0.55
C LEU A 78 -12.26 -18.95 0.32
N THR A 79 -12.46 -18.95 1.62
CA THR A 79 -11.35 -18.85 2.59
C THR A 79 -10.63 -20.20 2.73
N HIS A 80 -9.44 -20.17 3.36
CA HIS A 80 -8.72 -21.39 3.78
C HIS A 80 -9.49 -22.24 4.81
N GLU A 81 -10.61 -21.76 5.34
CA GLU A 81 -11.55 -22.49 6.21
C GLU A 81 -12.80 -22.97 5.48
N ASN A 82 -12.81 -22.85 4.15
CA ASN A 82 -13.93 -23.20 3.28
C ASN A 82 -15.20 -22.36 3.53
N LEU A 83 -15.04 -21.13 4.01
CA LEU A 83 -16.12 -20.17 4.19
C LEU A 83 -16.18 -19.21 3.01
N THR A 84 -17.38 -18.77 2.66
CA THR A 84 -17.57 -17.74 1.63
C THR A 84 -17.00 -16.40 2.09
N PHE A 85 -16.24 -15.75 1.21
CA PHE A 85 -15.69 -14.42 1.41
C PHE A 85 -16.00 -13.52 0.22
N ASN A 86 -16.50 -12.33 0.48
CA ASN A 86 -16.89 -11.37 -0.56
C ASN A 86 -16.51 -9.94 -0.18
N ASN A 87 -16.81 -8.96 -1.05
CA ASN A 87 -16.49 -7.54 -0.83
C ASN A 87 -17.16 -6.94 0.42
N GLN A 88 -18.22 -7.53 0.96
CA GLN A 88 -18.85 -7.10 2.22
C GLN A 88 -17.97 -7.40 3.43
N ASN A 89 -17.16 -8.45 3.38
CA ASN A 89 -16.20 -8.80 4.43
C ASN A 89 -15.04 -7.81 4.54
N LEU A 90 -14.88 -6.93 3.53
CA LEU A 90 -13.87 -5.85 3.53
C LEU A 90 -14.40 -4.56 4.18
N ARG A 91 -15.73 -4.38 4.28
CA ARG A 91 -16.32 -3.14 4.80
C ARG A 91 -15.94 -2.92 6.27
N ASP A 92 -15.83 -1.66 6.63
CA ASP A 92 -15.50 -1.19 7.98
C ASP A 92 -14.14 -1.66 8.51
N LYS A 93 -13.28 -2.16 7.60
CA LYS A 93 -11.92 -2.59 7.89
C LYS A 93 -10.91 -1.95 6.93
N TYR A 94 -9.74 -1.65 7.44
CA TYR A 94 -8.59 -1.42 6.58
C TYR A 94 -8.05 -2.77 6.13
N THR A 95 -7.88 -2.96 4.83
CA THR A 95 -7.50 -4.27 4.30
C THR A 95 -6.17 -4.18 3.57
N LEU A 96 -5.23 -5.06 3.93
CA LEU A 96 -4.01 -5.29 3.18
C LEU A 96 -4.20 -6.49 2.27
N VAL A 97 -4.20 -6.25 0.95
CA VAL A 97 -4.36 -7.32 -0.05
C VAL A 97 -3.00 -7.71 -0.62
N VAL A 98 -2.73 -9.01 -0.69
CA VAL A 98 -1.51 -9.59 -1.25
C VAL A 98 -1.88 -10.69 -2.22
N PHE A 99 -1.31 -10.67 -3.43
CA PHE A 99 -1.41 -11.78 -4.37
C PHE A 99 -0.20 -12.72 -4.22
N PHE A 100 -0.46 -14.02 -4.20
CA PHE A 100 0.58 -15.03 -4.00
C PHE A 100 0.20 -16.37 -4.66
N TYR A 101 1.09 -17.35 -4.62
CA TYR A 101 0.70 -18.75 -4.76
C TYR A 101 1.55 -19.67 -3.84
N ALA A 102 0.92 -20.75 -3.37
CA ALA A 102 1.46 -21.52 -2.25
C ALA A 102 2.78 -22.27 -2.59
N LYS A 103 2.99 -22.66 -3.84
CA LYS A 103 4.18 -23.40 -4.29
C LYS A 103 5.29 -22.49 -4.86
N CYS A 104 5.16 -21.17 -4.74
CA CYS A 104 6.18 -20.24 -5.19
C CYS A 104 7.52 -20.51 -4.50
N LYS A 105 8.58 -20.70 -5.30
CA LYS A 105 9.96 -20.81 -4.80
C LYS A 105 10.71 -19.48 -4.84
N GLY A 106 10.08 -18.46 -5.42
CA GLY A 106 10.67 -17.12 -5.63
C GLY A 106 10.31 -16.14 -4.52
N ILE A 107 9.54 -15.11 -4.87
CA ILE A 107 9.31 -13.94 -4.03
C ILE A 107 8.27 -14.15 -2.91
N CYS A 108 7.26 -15.03 -3.11
CA CYS A 108 6.14 -15.20 -2.15
C CYS A 108 6.60 -15.60 -0.75
N PRO A 109 7.58 -16.51 -0.56
CA PRO A 109 8.12 -16.81 0.76
C PRO A 109 8.70 -15.60 1.48
N MET A 110 9.37 -14.72 0.74
CA MET A 110 9.96 -13.50 1.30
C MET A 110 8.88 -12.50 1.69
N ILE A 111 7.90 -12.23 0.80
CA ILE A 111 6.77 -11.36 1.09
C ILE A 111 6.02 -11.85 2.34
N THR A 112 5.72 -13.15 2.42
CA THR A 112 5.01 -13.73 3.57
C THR A 112 5.78 -13.50 4.88
N ARG A 113 7.10 -13.73 4.89
CA ARG A 113 7.94 -13.46 6.08
C ARG A 113 8.01 -11.98 6.43
N ASN A 114 8.16 -11.12 5.42
CA ASN A 114 8.19 -9.68 5.64
C ASN A 114 6.88 -9.18 6.22
N MET A 115 5.74 -9.68 5.74
CA MET A 115 4.41 -9.37 6.31
C MET A 115 4.28 -9.90 7.75
N LEU A 116 4.74 -11.13 8.03
CA LEU A 116 4.75 -11.67 9.39
C LEU A 116 5.56 -10.82 10.37
N ASN A 117 6.69 -10.27 9.93
CA ASN A 117 7.54 -9.39 10.73
C ASN A 117 6.98 -7.96 10.83
N PHE A 118 6.19 -7.55 9.86
CA PHE A 118 5.64 -6.20 9.75
C PHE A 118 4.35 -6.02 10.56
N ILE A 119 3.39 -6.96 10.46
CA ILE A 119 2.06 -6.86 11.08
C ILE A 119 2.15 -6.54 12.59
N PRO A 120 3.01 -7.20 13.40
CA PRO A 120 3.13 -6.89 14.82
C PRO A 120 3.60 -5.47 15.13
N LYS A 121 4.19 -4.75 14.16
CA LYS A 121 4.64 -3.36 14.34
C LYS A 121 3.51 -2.34 14.18
N ILE A 122 2.35 -2.76 13.70
CA ILE A 122 1.14 -1.91 13.61
C ILE A 122 0.51 -1.88 14.99
N LYS A 123 0.45 -0.70 15.61
CA LYS A 123 0.03 -0.53 17.03
C LYS A 123 -1.44 -0.92 17.27
N ASP A 124 -2.33 -0.49 16.39
CA ASP A 124 -3.76 -0.79 16.48
C ASP A 124 -4.18 -1.60 15.26
N GLN A 125 -4.63 -2.84 15.51
CA GLN A 125 -5.02 -3.81 14.50
C GLN A 125 -6.50 -4.21 14.61
N THR A 126 -7.27 -3.55 15.46
CA THR A 126 -8.66 -3.94 15.74
C THR A 126 -9.55 -3.92 14.51
N ASP A 127 -9.32 -2.95 13.61
CA ASP A 127 -10.01 -2.77 12.35
C ASP A 127 -9.15 -3.11 11.12
N LEU A 128 -8.01 -3.80 11.32
CA LEU A 128 -7.12 -4.24 10.25
C LEU A 128 -7.37 -5.69 9.91
N GLN A 129 -7.44 -6.01 8.61
CA GLN A 129 -7.37 -7.38 8.11
C GLN A 129 -6.34 -7.52 7.00
N ILE A 130 -5.87 -8.74 6.81
CA ILE A 130 -4.95 -9.10 5.74
C ILE A 130 -5.63 -10.18 4.89
N VAL A 131 -5.64 -9.97 3.59
CA VAL A 131 -6.27 -10.87 2.62
C VAL A 131 -5.22 -11.29 1.60
N SER A 132 -4.79 -12.56 1.66
CA SER A 132 -3.90 -13.15 0.67
C SER A 132 -4.70 -13.94 -0.34
N ILE A 133 -4.66 -13.55 -1.63
CA ILE A 133 -5.42 -14.15 -2.71
C ILE A 133 -4.47 -14.96 -3.59
N THR A 134 -4.73 -16.27 -3.75
CA THR A 134 -3.89 -17.05 -4.66
C THR A 134 -4.11 -16.65 -6.12
N VAL A 135 -3.03 -16.61 -6.91
CA VAL A 135 -3.11 -16.44 -8.36
C VAL A 135 -3.09 -17.78 -9.11
N ASN A 136 -2.98 -18.89 -8.39
CA ASN A 136 -2.99 -20.23 -8.96
C ASN A 136 -4.05 -21.14 -8.28
N PRO A 137 -5.36 -20.81 -8.39
CA PRO A 137 -6.42 -21.53 -7.69
C PRO A 137 -6.57 -22.99 -8.16
N GLU A 138 -6.05 -23.33 -9.34
CA GLU A 138 -6.08 -24.72 -9.88
C GLU A 138 -5.24 -25.67 -9.02
N THR A 139 -4.19 -25.19 -8.37
CA THR A 139 -3.34 -25.99 -7.48
C THR A 139 -3.49 -25.61 -6.01
N ASP A 140 -3.93 -24.40 -5.73
CA ASP A 140 -4.05 -23.86 -4.39
C ASP A 140 -5.49 -24.02 -3.87
N SER A 141 -5.86 -25.27 -3.58
CA SER A 141 -7.13 -25.58 -2.93
C SER A 141 -7.20 -25.03 -1.50
N VAL A 142 -8.38 -25.08 -0.89
CA VAL A 142 -8.59 -24.72 0.52
C VAL A 142 -7.61 -25.45 1.44
N GLU A 143 -7.40 -26.75 1.23
CA GLU A 143 -6.47 -27.57 2.01
C GLU A 143 -5.02 -27.14 1.84
N VAL A 144 -4.64 -26.75 0.60
CA VAL A 144 -3.29 -26.23 0.31
C VAL A 144 -3.07 -24.91 1.00
N LEU A 145 -4.05 -24.00 0.98
CA LEU A 145 -3.97 -22.72 1.68
C LEU A 145 -3.88 -22.91 3.21
N LYS A 146 -4.63 -23.86 3.77
CA LYS A 146 -4.55 -24.19 5.18
C LYS A 146 -3.16 -24.74 5.56
N LYS A 147 -2.59 -25.63 4.73
CA LYS A 147 -1.22 -26.13 4.91
C LYS A 147 -0.19 -25.00 4.83
N PHE A 148 -0.32 -24.11 3.85
CA PHE A 148 0.56 -22.96 3.69
C PHE A 148 0.54 -22.06 4.94
N ARG A 149 -0.65 -21.70 5.43
CA ARG A 149 -0.82 -20.93 6.67
C ARG A 149 -0.11 -21.60 7.86
N ASN A 150 -0.31 -22.90 8.05
CA ASN A 150 0.33 -23.67 9.11
C ASN A 150 1.86 -23.73 8.97
N GLN A 151 2.37 -23.91 7.76
CA GLN A 151 3.80 -23.94 7.46
C GLN A 151 4.50 -22.65 7.88
N TYR A 152 3.86 -21.50 7.64
CA TYR A 152 4.38 -20.18 8.05
C TYR A 152 4.01 -19.80 9.48
N LYS A 153 3.33 -20.68 10.23
CA LYS A 153 2.87 -20.43 11.61
C LYS A 153 2.07 -19.14 11.74
N ILE A 154 1.20 -18.86 10.75
CA ILE A 154 0.35 -17.68 10.74
C ILE A 154 -0.81 -17.94 11.70
N VAL A 155 -0.78 -17.32 12.89
CA VAL A 155 -1.78 -17.48 13.95
C VAL A 155 -2.78 -16.33 14.00
N GLN A 156 -2.55 -15.27 13.26
CA GLN A 156 -3.40 -14.07 13.24
C GLN A 156 -4.77 -14.39 12.65
N ASN A 157 -5.84 -14.23 13.44
CA ASN A 157 -7.22 -14.49 12.98
C ASN A 157 -7.70 -13.47 11.92
N ASN A 158 -7.09 -12.30 11.88
CA ASN A 158 -7.37 -11.26 10.89
C ASN A 158 -6.59 -11.45 9.57
N TRP A 159 -5.87 -12.56 9.38
CA TRP A 159 -5.18 -12.88 8.13
C TRP A 159 -5.85 -14.05 7.42
N VAL A 160 -6.57 -13.75 6.34
CA VAL A 160 -7.37 -14.70 5.57
C VAL A 160 -6.66 -15.04 4.25
N PHE A 161 -6.71 -16.30 3.84
CA PHE A 161 -6.20 -16.77 2.56
C PHE A 161 -7.37 -17.19 1.68
N LEU A 162 -7.41 -16.72 0.42
CA LEU A 162 -8.52 -16.90 -0.48
C LEU A 162 -8.11 -17.67 -1.74
N THR A 163 -9.03 -18.55 -2.18
CA THR A 163 -9.00 -19.28 -3.46
C THR A 163 -10.40 -19.27 -4.09
N GLY A 164 -10.53 -19.73 -5.33
CA GLY A 164 -11.83 -19.82 -6.00
C GLY A 164 -11.74 -19.69 -7.51
N SER A 165 -12.69 -19.02 -8.14
CA SER A 165 -12.73 -18.83 -9.59
C SER A 165 -11.49 -18.10 -10.10
N LYS A 166 -10.74 -18.72 -11.02
CA LYS A 166 -9.59 -18.12 -11.68
C LYS A 166 -9.96 -16.81 -12.37
N LYS A 167 -11.10 -16.79 -13.05
CA LYS A 167 -11.60 -15.58 -13.72
C LYS A 167 -11.79 -14.44 -12.72
N THR A 168 -12.50 -14.68 -11.62
CA THR A 168 -12.75 -13.69 -10.57
C THR A 168 -11.45 -13.17 -9.98
N ILE A 169 -10.49 -14.05 -9.67
CA ILE A 169 -9.18 -13.68 -9.10
C ILE A 169 -8.38 -12.81 -10.07
N TYR A 170 -8.36 -13.19 -11.36
CA TYR A 170 -7.60 -12.45 -12.38
C TYR A 170 -8.24 -11.10 -12.71
N ASP A 171 -9.59 -11.04 -12.74
CA ASP A 171 -10.31 -9.77 -12.93
C ASP A 171 -10.02 -8.80 -11.77
N LEU A 172 -10.08 -9.29 -10.53
CA LEU A 172 -9.69 -8.48 -9.36
C LEU A 172 -8.25 -7.99 -9.47
N ALA A 173 -7.32 -8.89 -9.71
CA ALA A 173 -5.90 -8.57 -9.71
C ALA A 173 -5.55 -7.53 -10.80
N ARG A 174 -6.02 -7.73 -12.02
CA ARG A 174 -5.70 -6.86 -13.16
C ARG A 174 -6.49 -5.56 -13.12
N ASN A 175 -7.82 -5.69 -13.07
CA ASN A 175 -8.70 -4.55 -13.28
C ASN A 175 -8.79 -3.67 -12.05
N GLN A 176 -8.66 -4.24 -10.84
CA GLN A 176 -8.81 -3.48 -9.61
C GLN A 176 -7.48 -3.07 -8.99
N PHE A 177 -6.49 -3.96 -9.01
CA PHE A 177 -5.21 -3.74 -8.35
C PHE A 177 -4.06 -3.43 -9.32
N GLY A 178 -4.27 -3.48 -10.64
CA GLY A 178 -3.22 -3.29 -11.64
C GLY A 178 -2.07 -4.30 -11.49
N ALA A 179 -2.37 -5.44 -10.87
CA ALA A 179 -1.38 -6.50 -10.72
C ALA A 179 -1.17 -7.18 -12.07
N ASP A 180 0.06 -7.12 -12.58
CA ASP A 180 0.41 -7.83 -13.82
C ASP A 180 0.56 -9.33 -13.52
N ILE A 181 -0.56 -10.05 -13.67
CA ILE A 181 -0.59 -11.51 -13.55
C ILE A 181 -0.56 -12.07 -14.95
N LYS A 182 0.63 -12.32 -15.46
CA LYS A 182 0.86 -13.01 -16.74
C LYS A 182 1.49 -14.37 -16.47
N LEU A 183 1.02 -15.40 -17.19
CA LEU A 183 1.81 -16.61 -17.39
C LEU A 183 3.03 -16.21 -18.23
N ILE A 184 4.23 -16.42 -17.73
CA ILE A 184 5.44 -16.29 -18.55
C ILE A 184 5.42 -17.51 -19.48
N SER A 185 5.04 -17.28 -20.74
CA SER A 185 5.09 -18.27 -21.80
C SER A 185 6.56 -18.54 -22.14
N GLY A 186 7.16 -19.55 -21.56
CA GLY A 186 8.51 -19.98 -21.88
C GLY A 186 8.75 -21.40 -21.38
N LYS A 187 8.71 -22.35 -22.30
CA LYS A 187 9.20 -23.74 -22.18
C LYS A 187 9.16 -24.36 -20.78
N ASP A 188 8.18 -25.21 -20.56
CA ASP A 188 8.15 -26.31 -19.60
C ASP A 188 8.12 -26.01 -18.09
N ASN A 189 7.98 -24.78 -17.65
CA ASN A 189 7.69 -24.48 -16.25
C ASN A 189 6.32 -23.79 -16.14
N LEU A 190 5.28 -24.57 -15.90
CA LEU A 190 3.90 -24.14 -15.57
C LEU A 190 3.79 -23.26 -14.31
N ASN A 191 4.91 -22.77 -13.76
CA ASN A 191 5.01 -22.09 -12.49
C ASN A 191 5.54 -20.66 -12.55
N ASP A 192 5.80 -20.09 -13.73
CA ASP A 192 6.27 -18.72 -13.85
C ASP A 192 5.10 -17.76 -14.07
N PHE A 193 4.47 -17.37 -12.98
CA PHE A 193 3.60 -16.21 -12.95
C PHE A 193 4.46 -14.95 -12.72
N VAL A 194 4.19 -13.88 -13.46
CA VAL A 194 4.71 -12.57 -13.09
C VAL A 194 4.05 -12.18 -11.78
N HIS A 195 4.84 -12.12 -10.73
CA HIS A 195 4.37 -11.84 -9.40
C HIS A 195 4.38 -10.34 -9.17
N THR A 196 3.28 -9.83 -8.65
CA THR A 196 3.36 -8.53 -7.99
C THR A 196 4.00 -8.71 -6.60
N GLU A 197 5.01 -7.92 -6.31
CA GLU A 197 5.59 -7.83 -4.97
C GLU A 197 4.82 -6.86 -4.07
N ASN A 198 3.68 -6.35 -4.55
CA ASN A 198 2.93 -5.30 -3.91
C ASN A 198 1.96 -5.83 -2.84
N VAL A 199 1.86 -5.03 -1.78
CA VAL A 199 0.75 -5.03 -0.83
C VAL A 199 -0.12 -3.81 -1.16
N TYR A 200 -1.42 -4.01 -1.22
CA TYR A 200 -2.39 -2.98 -1.54
C TYR A 200 -3.19 -2.61 -0.29
N LEU A 201 -3.30 -1.32 0.01
CA LEU A 201 -4.09 -0.80 1.10
C LEU A 201 -5.48 -0.41 0.60
N ILE A 202 -6.52 -0.99 1.20
CA ILE A 202 -7.93 -0.70 0.96
C ILE A 202 -8.52 -0.03 2.19
N ASP A 203 -9.32 1.03 2.00
CA ASP A 203 -10.03 1.70 3.09
C ASP A 203 -11.35 0.99 3.47
N LYS A 204 -12.01 1.50 4.52
CA LYS A 204 -13.28 0.99 5.05
C LYS A 204 -14.44 1.05 4.05
N LYS A 205 -14.31 1.83 2.98
CA LYS A 205 -15.31 1.96 1.90
C LYS A 205 -14.93 1.15 0.65
N ASN A 206 -13.89 0.31 0.75
CA ASN A 206 -13.35 -0.56 -0.29
C ASN A 206 -12.62 0.18 -1.42
N TYR A 207 -12.14 1.41 -1.21
CA TYR A 207 -11.30 2.11 -2.19
C TYR A 207 -9.83 1.77 -2.01
N LEU A 208 -9.11 1.67 -3.12
CA LEU A 208 -7.64 1.55 -3.12
C LEU A 208 -7.02 2.88 -2.68
N ARG A 209 -6.16 2.83 -1.65
CA ARG A 209 -5.53 4.00 -1.04
C ARG A 209 -4.00 3.96 -1.03
N GLY A 210 -3.40 2.82 -1.38
CA GLY A 210 -1.95 2.71 -1.44
C GLY A 210 -1.46 1.40 -2.05
N MET A 211 -0.23 1.45 -2.59
CA MET A 211 0.51 0.30 -3.13
C MET A 211 1.94 0.34 -2.60
N TYR A 212 2.43 -0.79 -2.08
CA TYR A 212 3.69 -0.87 -1.36
C TYR A 212 4.42 -2.15 -1.71
N ARG A 213 5.70 -2.06 -2.05
CA ARG A 213 6.52 -3.24 -2.33
C ARG A 213 6.89 -3.95 -1.03
N ALA A 214 6.43 -5.18 -0.86
CA ALA A 214 6.71 -5.96 0.34
C ALA A 214 8.08 -6.68 0.32
N LYS A 215 8.86 -6.49 -0.73
CA LYS A 215 10.20 -7.06 -0.85
C LYS A 215 11.21 -6.43 0.12
N GLY A 216 11.06 -5.13 0.38
CA GLY A 216 11.94 -4.36 1.27
C GLY A 216 11.20 -3.79 2.48
N SER A 217 11.97 -3.34 3.47
CA SER A 217 11.41 -2.74 4.70
C SER A 217 10.93 -1.30 4.50
N GLY A 218 11.51 -0.54 3.57
CA GLY A 218 11.20 0.89 3.40
C GLY A 218 9.74 1.13 3.04
N ASP A 219 9.20 0.43 2.03
CA ASP A 219 7.81 0.56 1.63
C ASP A 219 6.83 0.05 2.71
N LEU A 220 7.23 -0.94 3.52
CA LEU A 220 6.41 -1.40 4.65
C LEU A 220 6.39 -0.37 5.80
N GLU A 221 7.48 0.33 6.06
CA GLU A 221 7.46 1.45 7.02
C GLU A 221 6.60 2.61 6.49
N ARG A 222 6.65 2.91 5.18
CA ARG A 222 5.74 3.85 4.53
C ARG A 222 4.28 3.42 4.67
N LEU A 223 3.97 2.15 4.42
CA LEU A 223 2.62 1.58 4.65
C LEU A 223 2.14 1.81 6.08
N LYS A 224 3.00 1.63 7.08
CA LYS A 224 2.63 1.85 8.48
C LYS A 224 2.28 3.31 8.75
N ILE A 225 3.07 4.24 8.23
CA ILE A 225 2.83 5.69 8.37
C ILE A 225 1.51 6.05 7.67
N GLU A 226 1.33 5.62 6.43
CA GLU A 226 0.16 5.94 5.62
C GLU A 226 -1.13 5.29 6.16
N LEU A 227 -1.06 4.07 6.70
CA LEU A 227 -2.20 3.48 7.41
C LEU A 227 -2.63 4.31 8.63
N ASN A 228 -1.69 4.84 9.39
CA ASN A 228 -2.01 5.74 10.50
C ASN A 228 -2.61 7.06 10.00
N THR A 229 -2.07 7.63 8.92
CA THR A 229 -2.65 8.83 8.27
C THR A 229 -4.09 8.59 7.84
N LEU A 230 -4.37 7.43 7.22
CA LEU A 230 -5.72 7.05 6.79
C LEU A 230 -6.68 6.90 7.99
N LYS A 231 -6.22 6.33 9.09
CA LYS A 231 -7.02 6.24 10.33
C LYS A 231 -7.34 7.60 10.92
N GLU A 232 -6.41 8.55 10.88
CA GLU A 232 -6.64 9.92 11.34
C GLU A 232 -7.56 10.71 10.38
N GLU A 233 -7.45 10.47 9.07
CA GLU A 233 -8.35 11.02 8.05
C GLU A 233 -9.81 10.60 8.33
N ASP A 234 -10.05 9.32 8.58
CA ASP A 234 -11.38 8.78 8.88
C ASP A 234 -11.94 9.33 10.20
N LYS A 235 -11.11 9.47 11.25
CA LYS A 235 -11.55 10.07 12.53
C LYS A 235 -11.98 11.53 12.34
N LYS A 236 -11.22 12.33 11.60
CA LYS A 236 -11.56 13.72 11.30
C LYS A 236 -12.88 13.83 10.54
N SER A 237 -13.07 12.98 9.53
CA SER A 237 -14.29 12.94 8.74
C SER A 237 -15.53 12.57 9.59
N ALA A 238 -15.38 11.65 10.52
CA ALA A 238 -16.45 11.25 11.44
C ALA A 238 -16.83 12.40 12.40
N ILE A 239 -15.87 13.16 12.92
CA ILE A 239 -16.13 14.30 13.81
C ILE A 239 -16.83 15.42 13.04
N THR A 240 -16.44 15.69 11.80
CA THR A 240 -17.06 16.74 10.98
C THR A 240 -18.51 16.43 10.66
N SER A 241 -18.85 15.17 10.38
CA SER A 241 -20.25 14.75 10.13
C SER A 241 -21.13 14.85 11.39
N PHE A 242 -20.55 14.65 12.57
CA PHE A 242 -21.31 14.75 13.85
C PHE A 242 -21.64 16.20 14.27
N ASN A 243 -20.91 17.19 13.74
CA ASN A 243 -21.11 18.60 14.08
C ASN A 243 -22.03 19.35 13.08
N ILE A 244 -22.59 18.66 12.09
CA ILE A 244 -23.47 19.24 11.06
C ILE A 244 -24.95 18.85 11.28
N ASP A 245 -25.22 17.88 12.13
CA ASP A 245 -26.57 17.47 12.58
C ASP A 245 -26.96 18.17 13.90
#